data_39591d1d66214f6029b8be6ff143ff81
#
_entry.id   39591d1d66214f6029b8be6ff143ff81
#
_cell.length_a   1.000
_cell.length_b   1.000
_cell.length_c   1.000
_cell.angle_alpha   90.00
_cell.angle_beta   90.00
_cell.angle_gamma   90.00
#
_symmetry.space_group_name_H-M   'P 1'
#
loop_
_entity.id
_entity.type
_entity.pdbx_description
1 polymer ?
#
loop_
_entity_poly.entity_id
_entity_poly.type
_entity_poly.pdbx_seq_one_letter_code
_entity_poly.pdbx_strand_id
1 'polypeptide(L)'
;MSQQFDICKMESDGSLRLIEGAGDVERARARVKKLAAFSPGEYIIANRQTGERISIKSPVKQIVFQIGYDEKDLNARAELFRRCGHQVMSVAENEAAKRALTSIQNVDVFVVGHTAPEETRKEMVDWLKANFPKIKVVALIPSASRPLASADFNIVLNDWDEWLSLLAAAG
;
A
#
# COMPACT_ATOMS: atom_id res chain seq x y z
N MET A 1 -17.18 -14.03 -24.33
CA MET A 1 -16.26 -12.94 -24.67
C MET A 1 -14.88 -13.49 -24.96
N SER A 2 -14.27 -13.10 -26.05
CA SER A 2 -12.91 -13.52 -26.39
C SER A 2 -11.91 -12.85 -25.45
N GLN A 3 -11.07 -13.64 -24.79
CA GLN A 3 -9.93 -13.14 -24.01
C GLN A 3 -8.81 -12.77 -25.00
N GLN A 4 -8.62 -11.49 -25.21
CA GLN A 4 -7.66 -10.96 -26.18
C GLN A 4 -6.25 -10.82 -25.61
N PHE A 5 -6.14 -10.69 -24.28
CA PHE A 5 -4.88 -10.45 -23.59
C PHE A 5 -4.61 -11.55 -22.56
N ASP A 6 -3.35 -11.95 -22.47
CA ASP A 6 -2.83 -12.82 -21.42
C ASP A 6 -2.09 -11.99 -20.38
N ILE A 7 -2.36 -12.27 -19.10
CA ILE A 7 -1.61 -11.73 -17.96
C ILE A 7 -0.67 -12.82 -17.48
N CYS A 8 0.63 -12.58 -17.59
CA CYS A 8 1.68 -13.48 -17.16
C CYS A 8 2.51 -12.83 -16.06
N LYS A 9 3.04 -13.65 -15.15
CA LYS A 9 4.04 -13.21 -14.17
C LYS A 9 5.41 -13.73 -14.60
N MET A 10 6.43 -12.87 -14.53
CA MET A 10 7.82 -13.25 -14.69
C MET A 10 8.29 -13.99 -13.46
N GLU A 11 8.82 -15.19 -13.64
CA GLU A 11 9.41 -15.97 -12.55
C GLU A 11 10.91 -15.63 -12.41
N SER A 12 11.52 -16.07 -11.31
CA SER A 12 12.93 -15.77 -11.00
C SER A 12 13.92 -16.33 -12.01
N ASP A 13 13.55 -17.38 -12.75
CA ASP A 13 14.34 -17.99 -13.81
C ASP A 13 14.15 -17.33 -15.18
N GLY A 14 13.35 -16.25 -15.26
CA GLY A 14 13.00 -15.55 -16.50
C GLY A 14 11.88 -16.17 -17.31
N SER A 15 11.27 -17.26 -16.85
CA SER A 15 10.10 -17.86 -17.49
C SER A 15 8.84 -17.05 -17.20
N LEU A 16 7.84 -17.17 -18.08
CA LEU A 16 6.54 -16.53 -17.92
C LEU A 16 5.49 -17.55 -17.49
N ARG A 17 4.86 -17.30 -16.34
CA ARG A 17 3.74 -18.09 -15.87
C ARG A 17 2.43 -17.38 -16.18
N LEU A 18 1.57 -18.01 -16.97
CA LEU A 18 0.23 -17.52 -17.25
C LEU A 18 -0.60 -17.50 -15.96
N ILE A 19 -1.19 -16.36 -15.65
CA ILE A 19 -2.08 -16.18 -14.50
C ILE A 19 -3.54 -16.25 -14.94
N GLU A 20 -3.95 -15.39 -15.86
CA GLU A 20 -5.33 -15.31 -16.37
C GLU A 20 -5.41 -14.56 -17.69
N GLY A 21 -6.57 -14.56 -18.31
CA GLY A 21 -6.86 -13.76 -19.51
C GLY A 21 -7.76 -12.57 -19.23
N ALA A 22 -7.68 -11.56 -20.09
CA ALA A 22 -8.51 -10.36 -20.03
C ALA A 22 -9.09 -10.02 -21.40
N GLY A 23 -10.26 -9.38 -21.42
CA GLY A 23 -10.93 -8.99 -22.65
C GLY A 23 -10.35 -7.76 -23.33
N ASP A 24 -9.79 -6.84 -22.56
CA ASP A 24 -9.17 -5.62 -23.04
C ASP A 24 -7.93 -5.23 -22.19
N VAL A 25 -7.13 -4.30 -22.70
CA VAL A 25 -5.89 -3.86 -22.07
C VAL A 25 -6.12 -3.11 -20.76
N GLU A 26 -7.16 -2.35 -20.63
CA GLU A 26 -7.47 -1.58 -19.41
C GLU A 26 -7.86 -2.51 -18.26
N ARG A 27 -8.66 -3.52 -18.54
CA ARG A 27 -8.99 -4.58 -17.56
C ARG A 27 -7.74 -5.36 -17.17
N ALA A 28 -6.88 -5.68 -18.14
CA ALA A 28 -5.61 -6.36 -17.87
C ALA A 28 -4.72 -5.52 -16.95
N ARG A 29 -4.57 -4.22 -17.20
CA ARG A 29 -3.80 -3.29 -16.36
C ARG A 29 -4.37 -3.19 -14.94
N ALA A 30 -5.68 -3.01 -14.81
CA ALA A 30 -6.35 -2.95 -13.51
C ALA A 30 -6.15 -4.26 -12.72
N ARG A 31 -6.22 -5.39 -13.40
CA ARG A 31 -6.00 -6.70 -12.78
C ARG A 31 -4.56 -6.92 -12.33
N VAL A 32 -3.58 -6.55 -13.16
CA VAL A 32 -2.17 -6.60 -12.79
C VAL A 32 -1.87 -5.74 -11.56
N LYS A 33 -2.47 -4.56 -11.46
CA LYS A 33 -2.33 -3.69 -10.29
C LYS A 33 -2.78 -4.39 -9.00
N LYS A 34 -3.92 -5.10 -9.03
CA LYS A 34 -4.41 -5.89 -7.90
C LYS A 34 -3.49 -7.09 -7.60
N LEU A 35 -3.09 -7.83 -8.62
CA LEU A 35 -2.19 -8.98 -8.46
C LEU A 35 -0.84 -8.57 -7.89
N ALA A 36 -0.26 -7.49 -8.39
CA ALA A 36 1.04 -6.97 -7.95
C ALA A 36 1.03 -6.48 -6.49
N ALA A 37 -0.11 -6.00 -6.00
CA ALA A 37 -0.28 -5.62 -4.59
C ALA A 37 -0.13 -6.82 -3.63
N PHE A 38 -0.63 -8.00 -4.03
CA PHE A 38 -0.56 -9.22 -3.22
C PHE A 38 0.65 -10.10 -3.53
N SER A 39 1.18 -10.02 -4.74
CA SER A 39 2.30 -10.82 -5.20
C SER A 39 3.23 -9.94 -6.03
N PRO A 40 4.14 -9.20 -5.40
CA PRO A 40 5.08 -8.31 -6.08
C PRO A 40 5.91 -9.04 -7.13
N GLY A 41 6.30 -8.33 -8.17
CA GLY A 41 7.10 -8.87 -9.27
C GLY A 41 6.84 -8.15 -10.58
N GLU A 42 7.36 -8.69 -11.65
CA GLU A 42 7.15 -8.19 -13.01
C GLU A 42 6.00 -8.98 -13.65
N TYR A 43 5.05 -8.25 -14.22
CA TYR A 43 3.92 -8.81 -14.95
C TYR A 43 3.99 -8.39 -16.42
N ILE A 44 3.66 -9.31 -17.30
CA ILE A 44 3.59 -9.09 -18.75
C ILE A 44 2.14 -9.23 -19.20
N ILE A 45 1.62 -8.19 -19.85
CA ILE A 45 0.35 -8.26 -20.58
C ILE A 45 0.70 -8.52 -22.05
N ALA A 46 0.28 -9.64 -22.58
CA ALA A 46 0.54 -10.03 -23.98
C ALA A 46 -0.76 -10.02 -24.79
N ASN A 47 -0.76 -9.31 -25.91
CA ASN A 47 -1.86 -9.36 -26.86
C ASN A 47 -1.73 -10.64 -27.71
N ARG A 48 -2.75 -11.50 -27.68
CA ARG A 48 -2.75 -12.77 -28.41
C ARG A 48 -2.78 -12.60 -29.92
N GLN A 49 -3.35 -11.49 -30.42
CA GLN A 49 -3.49 -11.28 -31.86
C GLN A 49 -2.26 -10.62 -32.47
N THR A 50 -1.68 -9.63 -31.78
CA THR A 50 -0.56 -8.84 -32.30
C THR A 50 0.80 -9.33 -31.81
N GLY A 51 0.84 -10.11 -30.72
CA GLY A 51 2.07 -10.50 -30.04
C GLY A 51 2.72 -9.38 -29.24
N GLU A 52 2.08 -8.21 -29.17
CA GLU A 52 2.58 -7.06 -28.44
C GLU A 52 2.58 -7.33 -26.92
N ARG A 53 3.64 -6.88 -26.24
CA ARG A 53 3.83 -7.13 -24.81
C ARG A 53 4.02 -5.82 -24.05
N ILE A 54 3.37 -5.71 -22.90
CA ILE A 54 3.50 -4.58 -21.97
C ILE A 54 4.04 -5.14 -20.67
N SER A 55 5.20 -4.65 -20.23
CA SER A 55 5.77 -5.00 -18.93
C SER A 55 5.30 -4.00 -17.86
N ILE A 56 4.85 -4.53 -16.73
CA ILE A 56 4.45 -3.75 -15.54
C ILE A 56 5.24 -4.32 -14.36
N LYS A 57 6.13 -3.51 -13.80
CA LYS A 57 6.85 -3.85 -12.57
C LYS A 57 6.08 -3.38 -11.37
N SER A 58 6.02 -4.23 -10.33
CA SER A 58 5.44 -3.82 -9.06
C SER A 58 6.28 -2.73 -8.41
N PRO A 59 5.66 -1.86 -7.59
CA PRO A 59 6.39 -0.83 -6.86
C PRO A 59 7.46 -1.45 -5.95
N VAL A 60 8.46 -0.65 -5.66
CA VAL A 60 9.56 -1.02 -4.77
C VAL A 60 9.00 -1.37 -3.39
N LYS A 61 9.58 -2.38 -2.75
CA LYS A 61 9.31 -2.76 -1.37
C LYS A 61 9.54 -1.56 -0.45
N GLN A 62 8.51 -1.18 0.29
CA GLN A 62 8.55 -0.04 1.19
C GLN A 62 8.71 -0.46 2.64
N ILE A 63 9.27 0.44 3.45
CA ILE A 63 9.30 0.34 4.90
C ILE A 63 8.16 1.18 5.46
N VAL A 64 7.14 0.49 5.96
CA VAL A 64 5.93 1.06 6.55
C VAL A 64 6.07 1.12 8.05
N PHE A 65 5.94 2.30 8.63
CA PHE A 65 5.82 2.48 10.07
C PHE A 65 4.37 2.82 10.40
N GLN A 66 3.69 1.90 11.07
CA GLN A 66 2.29 2.11 11.45
C GLN A 66 2.13 2.36 12.94
N ILE A 67 1.27 3.31 13.26
CA ILE A 67 0.85 3.63 14.61
C ILE A 67 -0.61 3.20 14.74
N GLY A 68 -0.90 2.36 15.71
CA GLY A 68 -2.24 1.91 16.00
C GLY A 68 -2.60 2.12 17.47
N TYR A 69 -3.87 1.91 17.80
CA TYR A 69 -4.41 2.13 19.13
C TYR A 69 -5.22 0.92 19.61
N ASP A 70 -5.41 -0.03 18.72
CA ASP A 70 -6.00 -1.34 18.98
C ASP A 70 -5.04 -2.42 18.44
N GLU A 71 -4.62 -3.33 19.30
CA GLU A 71 -3.60 -4.34 18.96
C GLU A 71 -4.07 -5.30 17.87
N LYS A 72 -5.33 -5.71 17.91
CA LYS A 72 -5.90 -6.63 16.93
C LYS A 72 -5.95 -6.01 15.54
N ASP A 73 -6.39 -4.77 15.45
CA ASP A 73 -6.43 -3.99 14.21
C ASP A 73 -5.01 -3.77 13.66
N LEU A 74 -4.08 -3.40 14.54
CA LEU A 74 -2.68 -3.17 14.20
C LEU A 74 -2.01 -4.42 13.61
N ASN A 75 -2.23 -5.58 14.22
CA ASN A 75 -1.68 -6.87 13.76
C ASN A 75 -2.29 -7.31 12.43
N ALA A 76 -3.61 -7.17 12.26
CA ALA A 76 -4.29 -7.51 11.01
C ALA A 76 -3.76 -6.67 9.84
N ARG A 77 -3.55 -5.39 10.08
CA ARG A 77 -3.00 -4.47 9.08
C ARG A 77 -1.53 -4.75 8.76
N ALA A 78 -0.72 -5.09 9.76
CA ALA A 78 0.66 -5.50 9.55
C ALA A 78 0.77 -6.72 8.65
N GLU A 79 -0.09 -7.71 8.87
CA GLU A 79 -0.13 -8.92 8.04
C GLU A 79 -0.47 -8.59 6.58
N LEU A 80 -1.42 -7.68 6.36
CA LEU A 80 -1.78 -7.23 5.02
C LEU A 80 -0.58 -6.57 4.32
N PHE A 81 0.13 -5.68 4.98
CA PHE A 81 1.32 -5.03 4.41
C PHE A 81 2.41 -6.02 4.05
N ARG A 82 2.68 -7.00 4.91
CA ARG A 82 3.67 -8.05 4.65
C ARG A 82 3.30 -8.90 3.44
N ARG A 83 2.01 -9.23 3.28
CA ARG A 83 1.51 -9.93 2.08
C ARG A 83 1.71 -9.12 0.80
N CYS A 84 1.65 -7.80 0.90
CA CYS A 84 1.97 -6.88 -0.21
C CYS A 84 3.48 -6.72 -0.46
N GLY A 85 4.33 -7.41 0.30
CA GLY A 85 5.78 -7.38 0.13
C GLY A 85 6.50 -6.25 0.87
N HIS A 86 5.81 -5.48 1.72
CA HIS A 86 6.41 -4.39 2.49
C HIS A 86 7.03 -4.89 3.81
N GLN A 87 8.03 -4.16 4.29
CA GLN A 87 8.48 -4.30 5.67
C GLN A 87 7.60 -3.43 6.57
N VAL A 88 7.23 -3.94 7.73
CA VAL A 88 6.31 -3.25 8.64
C VAL A 88 6.89 -3.19 10.03
N MET A 89 6.90 -1.99 10.57
CA MET A 89 7.12 -1.73 11.99
C MET A 89 5.82 -1.24 12.59
N SER A 90 5.36 -1.89 13.65
CA SER A 90 4.07 -1.60 14.28
C SER A 90 4.30 -1.14 15.72
N VAL A 91 3.73 0.00 16.07
CA VAL A 91 3.82 0.56 17.41
C VAL A 91 2.44 0.97 17.88
N ALA A 92 2.11 0.64 19.12
CA ALA A 92 0.88 1.08 19.77
C ALA A 92 1.12 2.41 20.49
N GLU A 93 0.19 3.34 20.31
CA GLU A 93 0.13 4.65 20.96
C GLU A 93 1.21 5.67 20.53
N ASN A 94 0.86 6.95 20.65
CA ASN A 94 1.70 8.05 20.18
C ASN A 94 3.05 8.14 20.87
N GLU A 95 3.09 8.02 22.17
CA GLU A 95 4.34 8.19 22.92
C GLU A 95 5.36 7.07 22.64
N ALA A 96 4.87 5.84 22.47
CA ALA A 96 5.71 4.73 22.06
C ALA A 96 6.25 4.91 20.63
N ALA A 97 5.43 5.43 19.73
CA ALA A 97 5.83 5.75 18.36
C ALA A 97 6.91 6.85 18.33
N LYS A 98 6.74 7.91 19.06
CA LYS A 98 7.72 9.01 19.18
C LYS A 98 9.07 8.50 19.71
N ARG A 99 9.06 7.66 20.73
CA ARG A 99 10.29 7.03 21.26
C ARG A 99 10.98 6.13 20.24
N ALA A 100 10.22 5.28 19.57
CA ALA A 100 10.76 4.39 18.55
C ALA A 100 11.40 5.16 17.39
N LEU A 101 10.81 6.25 16.95
CA LEU A 101 11.29 7.06 15.84
C LEU A 101 12.54 7.89 16.16
N THR A 102 12.96 7.99 17.40
CA THR A 102 14.26 8.58 17.76
C THR A 102 15.43 7.73 17.29
N SER A 103 15.24 6.42 17.12
CA SER A 103 16.26 5.44 16.75
C SER A 103 16.09 4.88 15.33
N ILE A 104 14.95 5.09 14.69
CA ILE A 104 14.62 4.55 13.37
C ILE A 104 14.83 5.64 12.33
N GLN A 105 15.63 5.36 11.31
CA GLN A 105 16.01 6.35 10.30
C GLN A 105 15.40 6.10 8.91
N ASN A 106 15.01 4.86 8.62
CA ASN A 106 14.55 4.47 7.28
C ASN A 106 13.06 4.11 7.31
N VAL A 107 12.22 5.08 7.08
CA VAL A 107 10.77 4.90 6.89
C VAL A 107 10.37 5.55 5.56
N ASP A 108 9.62 4.84 4.75
CA ASP A 108 9.10 5.34 3.48
C ASP A 108 7.71 5.95 3.62
N VAL A 109 6.89 5.39 4.50
CA VAL A 109 5.53 5.85 4.73
C VAL A 109 5.09 5.62 6.19
N PHE A 110 4.38 6.60 6.74
CA PHE A 110 3.70 6.49 8.02
C PHE A 110 2.22 6.18 7.81
N VAL A 111 1.67 5.29 8.61
CA VAL A 111 0.24 4.99 8.66
C VAL A 111 -0.27 5.21 10.06
N VAL A 112 -1.26 6.08 10.23
CA VAL A 112 -1.91 6.37 11.50
C VAL A 112 -3.28 5.71 11.53
N GLY A 113 -3.50 4.81 12.49
CA GLY A 113 -4.74 4.05 12.65
C GLY A 113 -5.93 4.92 13.08
N HIS A 114 -7.11 4.33 13.04
CA HIS A 114 -8.39 5.05 13.20
C HIS A 114 -9.07 4.89 14.57
N THR A 115 -8.59 3.99 15.42
CA THR A 115 -9.30 3.56 16.64
C THR A 115 -9.16 4.51 17.83
N ALA A 116 -8.30 5.52 17.75
CA ALA A 116 -8.20 6.57 18.77
C ALA A 116 -9.13 7.76 18.47
N PRO A 117 -9.41 8.61 19.48
CA PRO A 117 -10.09 9.89 19.25
C PRO A 117 -9.37 10.74 18.19
N GLU A 118 -10.13 11.57 17.49
CA GLU A 118 -9.61 12.43 16.42
C GLU A 118 -8.43 13.30 16.87
N GLU A 119 -8.53 13.89 18.07
CA GLU A 119 -7.47 14.74 18.62
C GLU A 119 -6.15 13.99 18.82
N THR A 120 -6.21 12.75 19.31
CA THR A 120 -5.03 11.89 19.49
C THR A 120 -4.38 11.56 18.16
N ARG A 121 -5.17 11.23 17.16
CA ARG A 121 -4.69 10.92 15.79
C ARG A 121 -4.13 12.17 15.12
N LYS A 122 -4.81 13.31 15.27
CA LYS A 122 -4.34 14.59 14.74
C LYS A 122 -3.00 15.01 15.35
N GLU A 123 -2.86 14.88 16.66
CA GLU A 123 -1.58 15.14 17.35
C GLU A 123 -0.43 14.32 16.77
N MET A 124 -0.66 13.04 16.51
CA MET A 124 0.36 12.18 15.94
C MET A 124 0.72 12.58 14.50
N VAL A 125 -0.26 12.86 13.66
CA VAL A 125 -0.04 13.31 12.28
C VAL A 125 0.72 14.65 12.26
N ASP A 126 0.33 15.60 13.07
CA ASP A 126 0.99 16.90 13.16
C ASP A 126 2.45 16.75 13.62
N TRP A 127 2.70 15.92 14.61
CA TRP A 127 4.04 15.62 15.09
C TRP A 127 4.91 14.96 14.02
N LEU A 128 4.37 13.97 13.29
CA LEU A 128 5.07 13.31 12.19
C LEU A 128 5.45 14.30 11.08
N LYS A 129 4.54 15.16 10.68
CA LYS A 129 4.80 16.16 9.64
C LYS A 129 5.81 17.21 10.08
N ALA A 130 5.81 17.58 11.36
CA ALA A 130 6.78 18.53 11.91
C ALA A 130 8.20 17.94 11.97
N ASN A 131 8.33 16.66 12.31
CA ASN A 131 9.63 16.01 12.50
C ASN A 131 10.15 15.29 11.23
N PHE A 132 9.24 14.85 10.35
CA PHE A 132 9.56 14.10 9.13
C PHE A 132 8.81 14.68 7.92
N PRO A 133 9.05 15.93 7.54
CA PRO A 133 8.23 16.62 6.53
C PRO A 133 8.29 16.01 5.14
N LYS A 134 9.32 15.23 4.83
CA LYS A 134 9.48 14.57 3.53
C LYS A 134 8.80 13.21 3.43
N ILE A 135 8.45 12.59 4.55
CA ILE A 135 7.83 11.27 4.58
C ILE A 135 6.32 11.43 4.46
N LYS A 136 5.69 10.63 3.62
CA LYS A 136 4.24 10.64 3.44
C LYS A 136 3.55 10.06 4.66
N VAL A 137 2.48 10.73 5.09
CA VAL A 137 1.63 10.31 6.20
C VAL A 137 0.25 9.96 5.65
N VAL A 138 -0.15 8.73 5.86
CA VAL A 138 -1.47 8.19 5.54
C VAL A 138 -2.28 8.09 6.82
N ALA A 139 -3.39 8.80 6.90
CA ALA A 139 -4.33 8.68 8.00
C ALA A 139 -5.50 7.78 7.60
N LEU A 140 -5.75 6.74 8.39
CA LEU A 140 -6.96 5.92 8.24
C LEU A 140 -8.10 6.61 8.96
N ILE A 141 -9.20 6.80 8.26
CA ILE A 141 -10.38 7.48 8.81
C ILE A 141 -11.60 6.56 8.77
N PRO A 142 -12.43 6.55 9.81
CA PRO A 142 -13.72 5.90 9.75
C PRO A 142 -14.62 6.57 8.69
N SER A 143 -15.52 5.80 8.08
CA SER A 143 -16.55 6.38 7.21
C SER A 143 -17.35 7.44 7.98
N ALA A 144 -17.64 8.57 7.34
CA ALA A 144 -18.28 9.75 7.92
C ALA A 144 -17.43 10.58 8.91
N SER A 145 -16.14 10.28 9.07
CA SER A 145 -15.21 11.14 9.83
C SER A 145 -14.58 12.21 8.95
N ARG A 146 -14.16 13.29 9.58
CA ARG A 146 -13.45 14.36 8.87
C ARG A 146 -12.02 13.96 8.54
N PRO A 147 -11.50 14.34 7.36
CA PRO A 147 -10.08 14.18 7.03
C PRO A 147 -9.18 14.92 8.03
N LEU A 148 -8.02 14.38 8.33
CA LEU A 148 -6.97 15.06 9.09
C LEU A 148 -6.18 15.95 8.13
N ALA A 149 -6.24 17.26 8.34
CA ALA A 149 -5.72 18.25 7.39
C ALA A 149 -4.21 18.14 7.14
N SER A 150 -3.43 17.75 8.15
CA SER A 150 -1.97 17.62 8.03
C SER A 150 -1.50 16.32 7.37
N ALA A 151 -2.37 15.32 7.24
CA ALA A 151 -2.02 14.08 6.55
C ALA A 151 -1.90 14.31 5.04
N ASP A 152 -0.93 13.65 4.41
CA ASP A 152 -0.80 13.70 2.95
C ASP A 152 -1.95 12.98 2.25
N PHE A 153 -2.43 11.89 2.86
CA PHE A 153 -3.55 11.10 2.39
C PHE A 153 -4.50 10.74 3.53
N ASN A 154 -5.80 10.84 3.28
CA ASN A 154 -6.83 10.36 4.17
C ASN A 154 -7.61 9.25 3.48
N ILE A 155 -7.62 8.04 4.05
CA ILE A 155 -8.21 6.87 3.43
C ILE A 155 -9.35 6.35 4.29
N VAL A 156 -10.52 6.22 3.68
CA VAL A 156 -11.68 5.58 4.31
C VAL A 156 -11.47 4.07 4.37
N LEU A 157 -11.71 3.49 5.53
CA LEU A 157 -11.40 2.09 5.84
C LEU A 157 -12.00 1.03 4.90
N ASN A 158 -13.07 1.37 4.19
CA ASN A 158 -13.74 0.43 3.29
C ASN A 158 -13.15 0.42 1.87
N ASP A 159 -12.18 1.28 1.58
CA ASP A 159 -11.57 1.39 0.25
C ASP A 159 -10.16 0.79 0.21
N TRP A 160 -10.11 -0.53 0.26
CA TRP A 160 -8.86 -1.29 0.20
C TRP A 160 -8.09 -1.11 -1.11
N ASP A 161 -8.79 -0.91 -2.22
CA ASP A 161 -8.17 -0.71 -3.53
C ASP A 161 -7.44 0.63 -3.61
N GLU A 162 -8.01 1.70 -3.07
CA GLU A 162 -7.36 3.00 -2.94
C GLU A 162 -6.12 2.92 -2.04
N TRP A 163 -6.25 2.21 -0.94
CA TRP A 163 -5.20 2.03 0.04
C TRP A 163 -3.95 1.32 -0.51
N LEU A 164 -4.16 0.19 -1.18
CA LEU A 164 -3.09 -0.55 -1.85
C LEU A 164 -2.45 0.27 -2.98
N SER A 165 -3.23 1.08 -3.68
CA SER A 165 -2.76 1.98 -4.74
C SER A 165 -1.87 3.09 -4.20
N LEU A 166 -2.18 3.64 -3.02
CA LEU A 166 -1.38 4.70 -2.40
C LEU A 166 -0.05 4.20 -1.88
N LEU A 167 0.00 3.00 -1.32
CA LEU A 167 1.28 2.37 -0.96
C LEU A 167 2.17 2.19 -2.19
N ALA A 168 1.59 1.85 -3.33
CA ALA A 168 2.31 1.74 -4.58
C ALA A 168 2.83 3.09 -5.11
N ALA A 169 2.11 4.19 -4.86
CA ALA A 169 2.44 5.53 -5.35
C ALA A 169 3.37 6.32 -4.43
N ALA A 170 3.53 5.91 -3.16
CA ALA A 170 4.37 6.61 -2.17
C ALA A 170 5.87 6.32 -2.32
N GLY A 171 6.26 5.40 -3.22
CA GLY A 171 7.64 5.04 -3.53
C GLY A 171 8.30 5.89 -4.59
#